data_8c9de1a416002f19536ab8eda4438a6e
#
_entry.id   8c9de1a416002f19536ab8eda4438a6e
#
_cell.length_a   1.000
_cell.length_b   1.000
_cell.length_c   1.000
_cell.angle_alpha   90.00
_cell.angle_beta   90.00
_cell.angle_gamma   90.00
#
_symmetry.space_group_name_H-M   'P 1'
#
loop_
_entity.id
_entity.type
_entity.pdbx_description
1 polymer ?
#
loop_
_entity_poly.entity_id
_entity_poly.type
_entity_poly.pdbx_seq_one_letter_code
_entity_poly.pdbx_strand_id
1 'polypeptide(L)'
;MNALTSVSKRNILALLLAFVVSGANAEEIQPDADASQSVAGSDRSDVADTTQSVLSVDGDQMHADISDFFDRRWADRLLPAALTFGVMSLAPALLLMTTCFVRMSVVLSLTRQAIGTVNLPSTQIITSLALFLSALVMWPIWTSAYQAGVEPYQTGEITLQEALERGSLPVRRWMALQIEEAGNRDTVALFLQQHPSGTKEVNSYDQIPTEVLLPAFLVSELEVAFMIGFRILLPFLVLDCVVATLVVSTGLVMLPPTIVSLPLKLLVFVMADGWSLVVRGLLDGVRLNAS
;
A
#
# COMPACT_ATOMS: atom_id res chain seq x y z
N MET A 1 8.85 -18.64 31.10
CA MET A 1 7.81 -18.45 30.09
C MET A 1 7.78 -17.03 29.48
N ASN A 2 8.45 -16.02 30.04
CA ASN A 2 8.40 -14.62 29.56
C ASN A 2 9.50 -14.20 28.56
N ALA A 3 10.47 -15.05 28.25
CA ALA A 3 11.60 -14.70 27.36
C ALA A 3 11.31 -14.98 25.87
N LEU A 4 10.47 -15.94 25.55
CA LEU A 4 10.15 -16.33 24.15
C LEU A 4 9.15 -15.36 23.49
N THR A 5 8.26 -14.74 24.25
CA THR A 5 7.33 -13.72 23.72
C THR A 5 8.01 -12.41 23.35
N SER A 6 9.14 -12.09 24.00
CA SER A 6 9.94 -10.89 23.71
C SER A 6 10.70 -10.98 22.37
N VAL A 7 11.19 -12.17 22.02
CA VAL A 7 11.94 -12.39 20.76
C VAL A 7 11.02 -12.30 19.54
N SER A 8 9.80 -12.83 19.62
CA SER A 8 8.81 -12.78 18.54
C SER A 8 8.35 -11.35 18.22
N LYS A 9 8.10 -10.54 19.25
CA LYS A 9 7.68 -9.13 19.08
C LYS A 9 8.77 -8.28 18.41
N ARG A 10 10.03 -8.53 18.74
CA ARG A 10 11.18 -7.80 18.18
C ARG A 10 11.42 -8.14 16.72
N ASN A 11 11.14 -9.38 16.29
CA ASN A 11 11.34 -9.80 14.91
C ASN A 11 10.23 -9.27 13.98
N ILE A 12 8.99 -9.15 14.46
CA ILE A 12 7.89 -8.55 13.69
C ILE A 12 8.14 -7.05 13.50
N LEU A 13 8.57 -6.35 14.55
CA LEU A 13 8.91 -4.93 14.45
C LEU A 13 10.12 -4.68 13.55
N ALA A 14 11.13 -5.56 13.59
CA ALA A 14 12.32 -5.48 12.75
C ALA A 14 11.99 -5.75 11.27
N LEU A 15 11.07 -6.66 10.96
CA LEU A 15 10.58 -6.91 9.60
C LEU A 15 9.77 -5.72 9.06
N LEU A 16 8.93 -5.10 9.88
CA LEU A 16 8.19 -3.89 9.51
C LEU A 16 9.12 -2.69 9.29
N LEU A 17 10.13 -2.52 10.15
CA LEU A 17 11.14 -1.45 10.00
C LEU A 17 12.05 -1.68 8.79
N ALA A 18 12.47 -2.90 8.50
CA ALA A 18 13.27 -3.24 7.31
C ALA A 18 12.49 -2.96 6.01
N PHE A 19 11.18 -3.19 6.02
CA PHE A 19 10.29 -2.89 4.90
C PHE A 19 10.15 -1.38 4.64
N VAL A 20 10.01 -0.57 5.70
CA VAL A 20 9.93 0.90 5.60
C VAL A 20 11.22 1.49 5.03
N VAL A 21 12.38 0.95 5.41
CA VAL A 21 13.70 1.39 4.93
C VAL A 21 13.95 0.96 3.48
N SER A 22 13.50 -0.23 3.07
CA SER A 22 13.68 -0.72 1.70
C SER A 22 12.78 0.00 0.69
N GLY A 23 11.57 0.41 1.08
CA GLY A 23 10.67 1.19 0.22
C GLY A 23 11.12 2.63 -0.02
N ALA A 24 11.99 3.17 0.84
CA ALA A 24 12.47 4.55 0.73
C ALA A 24 13.57 4.75 -0.32
N ASN A 25 14.21 3.68 -0.81
CA ASN A 25 15.33 3.75 -1.75
C ASN A 25 14.95 3.43 -3.21
N ALA A 26 13.67 3.28 -3.52
CA ALA A 26 13.22 2.90 -4.87
C ALA A 26 12.92 4.08 -5.81
N GLU A 27 13.10 5.32 -5.36
CA GLU A 27 12.79 6.51 -6.17
C GLU A 27 14.00 7.46 -6.19
N GLU A 28 14.97 7.17 -7.06
CA GLU A 28 15.85 8.14 -7.73
C GLU A 28 16.97 7.40 -8.47
N ILE A 29 16.66 6.85 -9.65
CA ILE A 29 17.65 6.61 -10.69
C ILE A 29 17.28 7.54 -11.85
N GLN A 30 17.79 8.77 -11.82
CA GLN A 30 17.89 9.61 -13.01
C GLN A 30 18.97 9.01 -13.92
N PRO A 31 18.69 8.82 -15.21
CA PRO A 31 19.74 8.46 -16.16
C PRO A 31 20.61 9.70 -16.43
N ASP A 32 21.88 9.62 -16.05
CA ASP A 32 22.91 10.59 -16.42
C ASP A 32 23.03 10.68 -17.94
N ALA A 33 22.72 11.84 -18.48
CA ALA A 33 22.77 12.19 -19.89
C ALA A 33 24.14 12.75 -20.33
N ASP A 34 25.26 12.23 -19.80
CA ASP A 34 26.60 12.77 -20.05
C ASP A 34 27.67 11.75 -20.48
N ALA A 35 27.27 10.68 -21.20
CA ALA A 35 28.21 9.70 -21.75
C ALA A 35 28.26 9.64 -23.27
N SER A 36 28.09 10.76 -23.97
CA SER A 36 28.15 10.80 -25.45
C SER A 36 29.13 11.79 -26.06
N GLN A 37 30.25 12.05 -25.40
CA GLN A 37 31.35 12.82 -26.04
C GLN A 37 32.71 12.35 -25.55
N SER A 38 33.24 11.24 -26.07
CA SER A 38 34.70 11.07 -26.30
C SER A 38 35.01 9.71 -26.95
N VAL A 39 34.71 9.52 -28.22
CA VAL A 39 35.44 8.59 -29.10
C VAL A 39 35.44 9.18 -30.52
N ALA A 40 36.31 10.11 -30.74
CA ALA A 40 36.71 10.49 -32.10
C ALA A 40 38.24 10.46 -32.15
N GLY A 41 38.77 9.38 -32.71
CA GLY A 41 40.19 9.35 -33.08
C GLY A 41 40.90 8.05 -32.71
N SER A 42 40.68 6.97 -33.41
CA SER A 42 41.68 5.92 -33.59
C SER A 42 41.42 5.16 -34.89
N ASP A 43 42.49 4.98 -35.59
CA ASP A 43 42.88 4.40 -36.86
C ASP A 43 41.92 3.37 -37.48
N ARG A 44 41.61 3.60 -38.76
CA ARG A 44 40.66 2.82 -39.59
C ARG A 44 41.26 1.54 -40.22
N SER A 45 42.46 1.12 -39.89
CA SER A 45 43.15 0.00 -40.53
C SER A 45 42.99 -1.34 -39.81
N ASP A 46 42.68 -1.38 -38.49
CA ASP A 46 42.60 -2.63 -37.75
C ASP A 46 41.17 -3.17 -37.56
N VAL A 47 40.15 -2.47 -38.03
CA VAL A 47 38.73 -2.86 -37.84
C VAL A 47 38.25 -3.87 -38.89
N ALA A 48 38.95 -3.95 -40.06
CA ALA A 48 38.48 -4.81 -41.18
C ALA A 48 38.77 -6.28 -40.95
N ASP A 49 39.80 -6.64 -40.21
CA ASP A 49 40.18 -8.05 -39.98
C ASP A 49 39.48 -8.68 -38.79
N THR A 50 39.09 -7.85 -37.82
CA THR A 50 38.33 -8.32 -36.65
C THR A 50 36.85 -8.56 -36.97
N THR A 51 36.30 -7.85 -37.97
CA THR A 51 34.88 -7.95 -38.33
C THR A 51 34.54 -9.25 -39.08
N GLN A 52 35.53 -9.82 -39.81
CA GLN A 52 35.31 -11.09 -40.50
C GLN A 52 35.38 -12.32 -39.57
N SER A 53 36.11 -12.26 -38.46
CA SER A 53 36.16 -13.37 -37.49
C SER A 53 34.95 -13.40 -36.52
N VAL A 54 34.23 -12.28 -36.39
CA VAL A 54 33.04 -12.18 -35.55
C VAL A 54 31.74 -12.60 -36.28
N LEU A 55 31.78 -12.55 -37.65
CA LEU A 55 30.60 -12.89 -38.47
C LEU A 55 30.55 -14.40 -38.85
N SER A 56 31.52 -15.21 -38.43
CA SER A 56 31.50 -16.68 -38.59
C SER A 56 31.03 -17.42 -37.33
N VAL A 57 30.29 -16.77 -36.42
CA VAL A 57 29.58 -17.48 -35.36
C VAL A 57 28.45 -18.25 -36.03
N ASP A 58 28.66 -19.56 -36.09
CA ASP A 58 27.73 -20.51 -36.68
C ASP A 58 26.35 -20.34 -36.05
N GLY A 59 25.37 -19.91 -36.85
CA GLY A 59 24.00 -19.65 -36.38
C GLY A 59 23.35 -20.90 -35.72
N ASP A 60 23.81 -22.09 -36.09
CA ASP A 60 23.36 -23.35 -35.51
C ASP A 60 23.87 -23.57 -34.09
N GLN A 61 25.08 -23.09 -33.75
CA GLN A 61 25.59 -23.16 -32.36
C GLN A 61 24.86 -22.16 -31.45
N MET A 62 24.53 -20.99 -31.94
CA MET A 62 23.77 -19.97 -31.15
C MET A 62 22.34 -20.43 -30.90
N HIS A 63 21.70 -21.12 -31.85
CA HIS A 63 20.38 -21.71 -31.65
C HIS A 63 20.42 -22.93 -30.72
N ALA A 64 21.48 -23.75 -30.74
CA ALA A 64 21.68 -24.86 -29.83
C ALA A 64 21.92 -24.38 -28.39
N ASP A 65 22.74 -23.34 -28.18
CA ASP A 65 23.01 -22.77 -26.87
C ASP A 65 21.77 -22.08 -26.26
N ILE A 66 20.93 -21.45 -27.09
CA ILE A 66 19.66 -20.84 -26.63
C ILE A 66 18.64 -21.94 -26.29
N SER A 67 18.58 -23.03 -27.07
CA SER A 67 17.66 -24.13 -26.79
C SER A 67 18.07 -24.94 -25.52
N ASP A 68 19.37 -25.09 -25.27
CA ASP A 68 19.89 -25.68 -24.03
C ASP A 68 19.68 -24.77 -22.82
N PHE A 69 19.73 -23.42 -23.01
CA PHE A 69 19.42 -22.47 -21.97
C PHE A 69 17.93 -22.52 -21.58
N PHE A 70 17.04 -22.84 -22.54
CA PHE A 70 15.61 -23.08 -22.31
C PHE A 70 15.28 -24.56 -22.03
N ASP A 71 16.27 -25.40 -21.73
CA ASP A 71 16.04 -26.81 -21.37
C ASP A 71 15.17 -26.86 -20.09
N ARG A 72 14.19 -27.79 -20.08
CA ARG A 72 13.20 -27.96 -19.00
C ARG A 72 13.79 -28.01 -17.59
N ARG A 73 15.06 -28.36 -17.46
CA ARG A 73 15.75 -28.48 -16.17
C ARG A 73 15.92 -27.14 -15.42
N TRP A 74 16.13 -26.05 -16.12
CA TRP A 74 16.18 -24.75 -15.47
C TRP A 74 14.77 -24.23 -15.12
N ALA A 75 13.78 -24.50 -16.00
CA ALA A 75 12.39 -24.15 -15.73
C ALA A 75 11.89 -24.87 -14.48
N ASP A 76 12.18 -26.17 -14.33
CA ASP A 76 11.79 -26.98 -13.17
C ASP A 76 12.42 -26.48 -11.85
N ARG A 77 13.59 -25.84 -11.90
CA ARG A 77 14.28 -25.28 -10.72
C ARG A 77 13.96 -23.81 -10.44
N LEU A 78 13.87 -23.01 -11.50
CA LEU A 78 13.64 -21.56 -11.34
C LEU A 78 12.17 -21.20 -11.24
N LEU A 79 11.27 -21.99 -11.85
CA LEU A 79 9.83 -21.72 -11.78
C LEU A 79 9.30 -21.75 -10.33
N PRO A 80 9.63 -22.78 -9.50
CA PRO A 80 9.23 -22.74 -8.09
C PRO A 80 9.86 -21.58 -7.32
N ALA A 81 11.14 -21.29 -7.59
CA ALA A 81 11.83 -20.16 -6.97
C ALA A 81 11.19 -18.82 -7.39
N ALA A 82 10.93 -18.63 -8.69
CA ALA A 82 10.28 -17.42 -9.20
C ALA A 82 8.85 -17.25 -8.65
N LEU A 83 8.10 -18.35 -8.53
CA LEU A 83 6.77 -18.33 -7.92
C LEU A 83 6.84 -17.98 -6.43
N THR A 84 7.79 -18.57 -5.67
CA THR A 84 7.96 -18.24 -4.25
C THR A 84 8.39 -16.78 -4.06
N PHE A 85 9.32 -16.27 -4.87
CA PHE A 85 9.69 -14.85 -4.84
C PHE A 85 8.55 -13.94 -5.27
N GLY A 86 7.76 -14.33 -6.29
CA GLY A 86 6.58 -13.59 -6.73
C GLY A 86 5.52 -13.48 -5.64
N VAL A 87 5.19 -14.59 -4.98
CA VAL A 87 4.25 -14.60 -3.84
C VAL A 87 4.80 -13.79 -2.66
N MET A 88 6.10 -13.93 -2.35
CA MET A 88 6.75 -13.18 -1.28
C MET A 88 6.74 -11.67 -1.54
N SER A 89 6.90 -11.23 -2.79
CA SER A 89 6.85 -9.82 -3.16
C SER A 89 5.45 -9.22 -3.08
N LEU A 90 4.40 -10.02 -3.26
CA LEU A 90 3.00 -9.59 -3.12
C LEU A 90 2.51 -9.56 -1.67
N ALA A 91 3.14 -10.32 -0.77
CA ALA A 91 2.71 -10.42 0.63
C ALA A 91 2.59 -9.06 1.34
N PRO A 92 3.55 -8.11 1.21
CA PRO A 92 3.42 -6.79 1.84
C PRO A 92 2.23 -5.99 1.31
N ALA A 93 1.96 -6.04 0.00
CA ALA A 93 0.83 -5.35 -0.60
C ALA A 93 -0.50 -5.92 -0.07
N LEU A 94 -0.62 -7.24 0.00
CA LEU A 94 -1.80 -7.90 0.57
C LEU A 94 -2.00 -7.54 2.04
N LEU A 95 -0.92 -7.49 2.84
CA LEU A 95 -0.99 -7.06 4.24
C LEU A 95 -1.52 -5.63 4.37
N LEU A 96 -1.02 -4.69 3.55
CA LEU A 96 -1.51 -3.32 3.58
C LEU A 96 -2.98 -3.22 3.13
N MET A 97 -3.37 -4.01 2.12
CA MET A 97 -4.74 -4.04 1.60
C MET A 97 -5.75 -4.68 2.57
N THR A 98 -5.31 -5.56 3.48
CA THR A 98 -6.17 -6.17 4.51
C THR A 98 -6.21 -5.39 5.82
N THR A 99 -5.63 -4.20 5.86
CA THR A 99 -5.59 -3.33 7.04
C THR A 99 -6.29 -2.00 6.78
N CYS A 100 -6.48 -1.19 7.82
CA CYS A 100 -7.01 0.18 7.67
C CYS A 100 -5.99 1.18 7.09
N PHE A 101 -4.83 0.71 6.59
CA PHE A 101 -3.77 1.56 6.01
C PHE A 101 -4.29 2.44 4.87
N VAL A 102 -5.13 1.90 3.99
CA VAL A 102 -5.70 2.64 2.85
C VAL A 102 -6.52 3.84 3.36
N ARG A 103 -7.40 3.64 4.33
CA ARG A 103 -8.17 4.71 4.98
C ARG A 103 -7.26 5.78 5.57
N MET A 104 -6.28 5.37 6.38
CA MET A 104 -5.35 6.30 7.03
C MET A 104 -4.56 7.11 6.02
N SER A 105 -3.98 6.47 5.00
CA SER A 105 -3.15 7.13 3.98
C SER A 105 -3.94 8.12 3.12
N VAL A 106 -5.16 7.75 2.70
CA VAL A 106 -6.02 8.62 1.88
C VAL A 106 -6.47 9.83 2.68
N VAL A 107 -6.97 9.66 3.92
CA VAL A 107 -7.43 10.79 4.74
C VAL A 107 -6.29 11.75 5.06
N LEU A 108 -5.11 11.26 5.44
CA LEU A 108 -3.95 12.11 5.71
C LEU A 108 -3.48 12.85 4.46
N SER A 109 -3.54 12.20 3.29
CA SER A 109 -3.21 12.82 2.00
C SER A 109 -4.23 13.92 1.63
N LEU A 110 -5.53 13.68 1.82
CA LEU A 110 -6.58 14.67 1.61
C LEU A 110 -6.45 15.84 2.60
N THR A 111 -6.08 15.58 3.85
CA THR A 111 -5.80 16.63 4.84
C THR A 111 -4.68 17.56 4.38
N ARG A 112 -3.56 17.01 3.87
CA ARG A 112 -2.47 17.81 3.30
C ARG A 112 -2.96 18.68 2.12
N GLN A 113 -3.76 18.09 1.23
CA GLN A 113 -4.35 18.82 0.10
C GLN A 113 -5.30 19.93 0.56
N ALA A 114 -6.09 19.69 1.59
CA ALA A 114 -7.02 20.67 2.16
C ALA A 114 -6.29 21.92 2.66
N ILE A 115 -5.16 21.74 3.34
CA ILE A 115 -4.32 22.85 3.83
C ILE A 115 -3.71 23.64 2.67
N GLY A 116 -3.50 23.01 1.50
CA GLY A 116 -2.95 23.65 0.31
C GLY A 116 -1.41 23.70 0.26
N THR A 117 -0.74 22.96 1.13
CA THR A 117 0.72 22.83 1.07
C THR A 117 1.13 21.80 0.02
N VAL A 118 2.01 22.20 -0.91
CA VAL A 118 2.41 21.35 -2.05
C VAL A 118 3.28 20.18 -1.59
N ASN A 119 4.22 20.41 -0.66
CA ASN A 119 5.24 19.43 -0.28
C ASN A 119 5.42 19.21 1.24
N LEU A 120 4.61 19.86 2.09
CA LEU A 120 4.71 19.75 3.54
C LEU A 120 3.39 19.30 4.18
N PRO A 121 3.39 18.24 4.99
CA PRO A 121 4.47 17.27 5.20
C PRO A 121 4.74 16.41 3.95
N SER A 122 5.97 15.88 3.83
CA SER A 122 6.33 15.03 2.67
C SER A 122 5.46 13.77 2.60
N THR A 123 5.30 13.21 1.41
CA THR A 123 4.51 11.96 1.21
C THR A 123 5.05 10.83 2.09
N GLN A 124 6.37 10.76 2.26
CA GLN A 124 7.00 9.77 3.12
C GLN A 124 6.56 9.88 4.59
N ILE A 125 6.48 11.11 5.14
CA ILE A 125 6.01 11.32 6.51
C ILE A 125 4.55 10.90 6.65
N ILE A 126 3.70 11.23 5.68
CA ILE A 126 2.29 10.84 5.68
C ILE A 126 2.13 9.33 5.60
N THR A 127 2.86 8.68 4.71
CA THR A 127 2.82 7.21 4.55
C THR A 127 3.32 6.51 5.82
N SER A 128 4.42 7.01 6.42
CA SER A 128 4.94 6.47 7.69
C SER A 128 3.94 6.62 8.82
N LEU A 129 3.30 7.79 8.93
CA LEU A 129 2.27 8.04 9.95
C LEU A 129 1.05 7.12 9.74
N ALA A 130 0.58 6.98 8.49
CA ALA A 130 -0.50 6.06 8.15
C ALA A 130 -0.16 4.61 8.52
N LEU A 131 1.07 4.18 8.26
CA LEU A 131 1.55 2.84 8.62
C LEU A 131 1.57 2.62 10.13
N PHE A 132 2.09 3.58 10.90
CA PHE A 132 2.10 3.49 12.37
C PHE A 132 0.70 3.46 12.97
N LEU A 133 -0.20 4.31 12.49
CA LEU A 133 -1.60 4.33 12.96
C LEU A 133 -2.30 3.02 12.61
N SER A 134 -2.12 2.52 11.39
CA SER A 134 -2.66 1.23 10.96
C SER A 134 -2.11 0.07 11.79
N ALA A 135 -0.80 0.02 12.04
CA ALA A 135 -0.18 -1.01 12.87
C ALA A 135 -0.69 -0.97 14.33
N LEU A 136 -0.90 0.23 14.88
CA LEU A 136 -1.45 0.41 16.22
C LEU A 136 -2.87 -0.18 16.32
N VAL A 137 -3.72 0.12 15.35
CA VAL A 137 -5.10 -0.37 15.29
C VAL A 137 -5.15 -1.88 15.06
N MET A 138 -4.31 -2.39 14.16
CA MET A 138 -4.31 -3.80 13.78
C MET A 138 -3.61 -4.72 14.80
N TRP A 139 -2.91 -4.16 15.78
CA TRP A 139 -2.16 -4.94 16.77
C TRP A 139 -2.96 -6.03 17.47
N PRO A 140 -4.17 -5.77 18.04
CA PRO A 140 -4.99 -6.80 18.68
C PRO A 140 -5.44 -7.89 17.69
N ILE A 141 -5.75 -7.52 16.44
CA ILE A 141 -6.20 -8.48 15.42
C ILE A 141 -5.05 -9.40 15.03
N TRP A 142 -3.83 -8.87 14.84
CA TRP A 142 -2.65 -9.68 14.54
C TRP A 142 -2.25 -10.60 15.70
N THR A 143 -2.39 -10.14 16.95
CA THR A 143 -2.16 -11.02 18.10
C THR A 143 -3.16 -12.16 18.17
N SER A 144 -4.44 -11.90 17.88
CA SER A 144 -5.46 -12.94 17.81
C SER A 144 -5.20 -13.93 16.66
N ALA A 145 -4.78 -13.43 15.48
CA ALA A 145 -4.41 -14.28 14.34
C ALA A 145 -3.20 -15.17 14.64
N TYR A 146 -2.19 -14.63 15.32
CA TYR A 146 -1.03 -15.39 15.76
C TYR A 146 -1.39 -16.52 16.73
N GLN A 147 -2.20 -16.21 17.75
CA GLN A 147 -2.66 -17.18 18.74
C GLN A 147 -3.58 -18.27 18.15
N ALA A 148 -4.40 -17.91 17.16
CA ALA A 148 -5.31 -18.87 16.53
C ALA A 148 -4.64 -19.82 15.54
N GLY A 149 -3.59 -19.35 14.84
CA GLY A 149 -2.94 -20.10 13.76
C GLY A 149 -1.49 -20.48 14.06
N VAL A 150 -0.63 -19.49 14.31
CA VAL A 150 0.82 -19.72 14.34
C VAL A 150 1.26 -20.45 15.60
N GLU A 151 0.70 -20.13 16.76
CA GLU A 151 1.06 -20.74 18.03
C GLU A 151 0.71 -22.24 18.07
N PRO A 152 -0.50 -22.71 17.69
CA PRO A 152 -0.82 -24.14 17.63
C PRO A 152 -0.01 -24.90 16.56
N TYR A 153 0.37 -24.25 15.46
CA TYR A 153 1.25 -24.85 14.46
C TYR A 153 2.66 -25.09 14.99
N GLN A 154 3.23 -24.13 15.76
CA GLN A 154 4.54 -24.27 16.36
C GLN A 154 4.61 -25.35 17.44
N THR A 155 3.49 -25.61 18.13
CA THR A 155 3.36 -26.72 19.11
C THR A 155 3.11 -28.06 18.44
N GLY A 156 2.88 -28.10 17.13
CA GLY A 156 2.61 -29.33 16.37
C GLY A 156 1.18 -29.87 16.55
N GLU A 157 0.27 -29.07 17.07
CA GLU A 157 -1.14 -29.46 17.32
C GLU A 157 -1.98 -29.49 16.03
N ILE A 158 -1.63 -28.63 15.06
CA ILE A 158 -2.38 -28.46 13.83
C ILE A 158 -1.45 -28.47 12.60
N THR A 159 -2.02 -28.76 11.43
CA THR A 159 -1.33 -28.72 10.14
C THR A 159 -1.15 -27.27 9.65
N LEU A 160 -0.22 -27.06 8.72
CA LEU A 160 -0.01 -25.73 8.10
C LEU A 160 -1.29 -25.18 7.45
N GLN A 161 -2.05 -26.04 6.77
CA GLN A 161 -3.30 -25.65 6.13
C GLN A 161 -4.33 -25.15 7.16
N GLU A 162 -4.47 -25.88 8.25
CA GLU A 162 -5.38 -25.52 9.34
C GLU A 162 -4.92 -24.26 10.07
N ALA A 163 -3.60 -24.05 10.21
CA ALA A 163 -3.03 -22.85 10.79
C ALA A 163 -3.32 -21.60 9.94
N LEU A 164 -3.23 -21.69 8.62
CA LEU A 164 -3.58 -20.61 7.71
C LEU A 164 -5.08 -20.30 7.75
N GLU A 165 -5.92 -21.33 7.78
CA GLU A 165 -7.36 -21.15 7.87
C GLU A 165 -7.77 -20.49 9.20
N ARG A 166 -7.34 -21.03 10.35
CA ARG A 166 -7.65 -20.48 11.67
C ARG A 166 -7.02 -19.09 11.88
N GLY A 167 -5.78 -18.89 11.43
CA GLY A 167 -5.08 -17.60 11.54
C GLY A 167 -5.70 -16.49 10.70
N SER A 168 -6.32 -16.81 9.57
CA SER A 168 -6.99 -15.82 8.72
C SER A 168 -8.34 -15.34 9.26
N LEU A 169 -9.03 -16.15 10.09
CA LEU A 169 -10.37 -15.85 10.60
C LEU A 169 -10.48 -14.50 11.34
N PRO A 170 -9.57 -14.15 12.27
CA PRO A 170 -9.65 -12.86 12.97
C PRO A 170 -9.58 -11.66 12.02
N VAL A 171 -8.72 -11.74 11.00
CA VAL A 171 -8.58 -10.67 9.99
C VAL A 171 -9.83 -10.59 9.12
N ARG A 172 -10.37 -11.71 8.66
CA ARG A 172 -11.61 -11.76 7.85
C ARG A 172 -12.81 -11.21 8.63
N ARG A 173 -12.97 -11.58 9.90
CA ARG A 173 -14.02 -11.04 10.77
C ARG A 173 -13.90 -9.54 10.96
N TRP A 174 -12.68 -9.06 11.18
CA TRP A 174 -12.43 -7.64 11.31
C TRP A 174 -12.79 -6.87 10.03
N MET A 175 -12.38 -7.35 8.83
CA MET A 175 -12.76 -6.73 7.55
C MET A 175 -14.29 -6.69 7.39
N ALA A 176 -14.97 -7.78 7.69
CA ALA A 176 -16.43 -7.86 7.60
C ALA A 176 -17.13 -6.88 8.54
N LEU A 177 -16.65 -6.77 9.79
CA LEU A 177 -17.16 -5.81 10.77
C LEU A 177 -16.97 -4.35 10.31
N GLN A 178 -15.81 -4.03 9.71
CA GLN A 178 -15.56 -2.68 9.18
C GLN A 178 -16.53 -2.30 8.05
N ILE A 179 -16.85 -3.24 7.16
CA ILE A 179 -17.83 -3.03 6.08
C ILE A 179 -19.23 -2.83 6.68
N GLU A 180 -19.59 -3.61 7.69
CA GLU A 180 -20.89 -3.52 8.36
C GLU A 180 -21.06 -2.18 9.09
N GLU A 181 -20.06 -1.76 9.86
CA GLU A 181 -20.08 -0.48 10.59
C GLU A 181 -20.10 0.73 9.64
N ALA A 182 -19.46 0.62 8.46
CA ALA A 182 -19.54 1.61 7.41
C ALA A 182 -20.91 1.69 6.74
N GLY A 183 -21.77 0.66 6.91
CA GLY A 183 -23.06 0.55 6.23
C GLY A 183 -22.96 0.08 4.78
N ASN A 184 -21.79 -0.40 4.33
CA ASN A 184 -21.46 -0.70 2.94
C ASN A 184 -21.76 -2.18 2.58
N ARG A 185 -22.82 -2.77 3.10
CA ARG A 185 -23.23 -4.15 2.81
C ARG A 185 -23.53 -4.36 1.32
N ASP A 186 -24.03 -3.34 0.64
CA ASP A 186 -24.34 -3.38 -0.79
C ASP A 186 -23.10 -3.62 -1.65
N THR A 187 -21.92 -3.16 -1.20
CA THR A 187 -20.64 -3.43 -1.86
C THR A 187 -20.30 -4.92 -1.85
N VAL A 188 -20.56 -5.63 -0.75
CA VAL A 188 -20.39 -7.09 -0.68
C VAL A 188 -21.37 -7.80 -1.62
N ALA A 189 -22.62 -7.38 -1.65
CA ALA A 189 -23.64 -7.94 -2.55
C ALA A 189 -23.27 -7.77 -4.02
N LEU A 190 -22.69 -6.62 -4.40
CA LEU A 190 -22.22 -6.34 -5.76
C LEU A 190 -21.15 -7.37 -6.20
N PHE A 191 -20.14 -7.63 -5.37
CA PHE A 191 -19.08 -8.58 -5.70
C PHE A 191 -19.57 -10.04 -5.64
N LEU A 192 -20.48 -10.38 -4.73
CA LEU A 192 -21.12 -11.71 -4.67
C LEU A 192 -21.89 -12.04 -5.94
N GLN A 193 -22.61 -11.09 -6.53
CA GLN A 193 -23.34 -11.29 -7.78
C GLN A 193 -22.43 -11.62 -8.97
N GLN A 194 -21.20 -11.15 -8.96
CA GLN A 194 -20.21 -11.42 -10.00
C GLN A 194 -19.39 -12.71 -9.76
N HIS A 195 -19.48 -13.28 -8.57
CA HIS A 195 -18.71 -14.49 -8.23
C HIS A 195 -19.42 -15.75 -8.75
N PRO A 196 -18.70 -16.75 -9.29
CA PRO A 196 -19.31 -17.99 -9.85
C PRO A 196 -20.14 -18.79 -8.84
N SER A 197 -19.85 -18.68 -7.55
CA SER A 197 -20.68 -19.26 -6.48
C SER A 197 -21.84 -18.35 -6.07
N GLY A 198 -22.07 -17.26 -6.81
CA GLY A 198 -23.08 -16.26 -6.55
C GLY A 198 -24.48 -16.81 -6.41
N THR A 199 -25.23 -16.34 -5.42
CA THR A 199 -26.61 -16.61 -5.02
C THR A 199 -26.84 -17.59 -3.87
N LYS A 200 -25.83 -18.08 -3.18
CA LYS A 200 -26.10 -18.63 -1.86
C LYS A 200 -26.40 -17.45 -0.93
N GLU A 201 -27.58 -17.45 -0.32
CA GLU A 201 -27.92 -16.51 0.74
C GLU A 201 -26.80 -16.60 1.81
N VAL A 202 -25.94 -15.59 1.84
CA VAL A 202 -24.84 -15.52 2.81
C VAL A 202 -25.44 -15.01 4.11
N ASN A 203 -25.79 -15.95 4.98
CA ASN A 203 -26.39 -15.65 6.28
C ASN A 203 -25.34 -15.25 7.34
N SER A 204 -24.05 -15.42 7.04
CA SER A 204 -22.94 -15.07 7.94
C SER A 204 -21.72 -14.60 7.15
N TYR A 205 -21.03 -13.60 7.67
CA TYR A 205 -19.78 -13.09 7.10
C TYR A 205 -18.66 -14.14 7.00
N ASP A 206 -18.67 -15.15 7.88
CA ASP A 206 -17.70 -16.25 7.84
C ASP A 206 -17.81 -17.09 6.54
N GLN A 207 -18.97 -17.03 5.86
CA GLN A 207 -19.24 -17.77 4.61
C GLN A 207 -18.85 -17.00 3.34
N ILE A 208 -18.51 -15.71 3.45
CA ILE A 208 -18.11 -14.90 2.30
C ILE A 208 -16.72 -15.36 1.81
N PRO A 209 -16.55 -15.74 0.52
CA PRO A 209 -15.24 -16.04 -0.02
C PRO A 209 -14.28 -14.86 0.14
N THR A 210 -13.00 -15.14 0.43
CA THR A 210 -11.98 -14.08 0.62
C THR A 210 -11.79 -13.25 -0.65
N GLU A 211 -11.96 -13.86 -1.82
CA GLU A 211 -11.89 -13.19 -3.14
C GLU A 211 -12.98 -12.12 -3.32
N VAL A 212 -14.10 -12.26 -2.62
CA VAL A 212 -15.20 -11.28 -2.58
C VAL A 212 -14.99 -10.26 -1.46
N LEU A 213 -14.61 -10.76 -0.28
CA LEU A 213 -14.47 -9.92 0.91
C LEU A 213 -13.37 -8.87 0.77
N LEU A 214 -12.23 -9.23 0.17
CA LEU A 214 -11.08 -8.36 0.04
C LEU A 214 -11.37 -7.11 -0.85
N PRO A 215 -11.87 -7.24 -2.08
CA PRO A 215 -12.20 -6.07 -2.89
C PRO A 215 -13.37 -5.27 -2.30
N ALA A 216 -14.37 -5.92 -1.70
CA ALA A 216 -15.45 -5.23 -1.03
C ALA A 216 -14.96 -4.38 0.15
N PHE A 217 -14.05 -4.93 0.95
CA PHE A 217 -13.41 -4.20 2.04
C PHE A 217 -12.62 -2.98 1.54
N LEU A 218 -11.80 -3.14 0.48
CA LEU A 218 -11.03 -2.03 -0.07
C LEU A 218 -11.90 -0.89 -0.58
N VAL A 219 -12.99 -1.21 -1.29
CA VAL A 219 -13.93 -0.20 -1.77
C VAL A 219 -14.61 0.50 -0.60
N SER A 220 -15.04 -0.24 0.43
CA SER A 220 -15.62 0.32 1.65
C SER A 220 -14.64 1.24 2.39
N GLU A 221 -13.36 0.84 2.52
CA GLU A 221 -12.31 1.65 3.15
C GLU A 221 -12.07 2.96 2.38
N LEU A 222 -12.07 2.90 1.03
CA LEU A 222 -11.96 4.10 0.20
C LEU A 222 -13.15 5.02 0.37
N GLU A 223 -14.37 4.51 0.38
CA GLU A 223 -15.59 5.30 0.55
C GLU A 223 -15.59 6.04 1.90
N VAL A 224 -15.27 5.33 2.99
CA VAL A 224 -15.14 5.93 4.32
C VAL A 224 -14.02 6.97 4.34
N ALA A 225 -12.87 6.68 3.71
CA ALA A 225 -11.75 7.61 3.64
C ALA A 225 -12.11 8.90 2.91
N PHE A 226 -12.80 8.80 1.78
CA PHE A 226 -13.27 9.97 1.04
C PHE A 226 -14.33 10.76 1.82
N MET A 227 -15.24 10.10 2.51
CA MET A 227 -16.23 10.76 3.36
C MET A 227 -15.56 11.56 4.48
N ILE A 228 -14.61 10.98 5.20
CA ILE A 228 -13.85 11.66 6.26
C ILE A 228 -13.02 12.80 5.67
N GLY A 229 -12.27 12.52 4.59
CA GLY A 229 -11.43 13.51 3.91
C GLY A 229 -12.23 14.70 3.39
N PHE A 230 -13.41 14.45 2.83
CA PHE A 230 -14.31 15.51 2.37
C PHE A 230 -14.81 16.40 3.52
N ARG A 231 -15.17 15.80 4.67
CA ARG A 231 -15.55 16.57 5.86
C ARG A 231 -14.43 17.48 6.35
N ILE A 232 -13.17 17.02 6.25
CA ILE A 232 -12.00 17.83 6.60
C ILE A 232 -11.78 18.94 5.56
N LEU A 233 -11.99 18.65 4.28
CA LEU A 233 -11.79 19.59 3.17
C LEU A 233 -12.80 20.75 3.20
N LEU A 234 -14.05 20.49 3.60
CA LEU A 234 -15.15 21.47 3.56
C LEU A 234 -14.82 22.83 4.18
N PRO A 235 -14.33 22.94 5.44
CA PRO A 235 -14.04 24.24 6.03
C PRO A 235 -12.96 25.02 5.28
N PHE A 236 -11.98 24.32 4.70
CA PHE A 236 -10.92 24.96 3.90
C PHE A 236 -11.42 25.43 2.54
N LEU A 237 -12.36 24.70 1.94
CA LEU A 237 -13.00 25.09 0.68
C LEU A 237 -13.85 26.36 0.88
N VAL A 238 -14.60 26.43 1.96
CA VAL A 238 -15.36 27.67 2.32
C VAL A 238 -14.39 28.84 2.49
N LEU A 239 -13.28 28.62 3.17
CA LEU A 239 -12.26 29.66 3.38
C LEU A 239 -11.64 30.13 2.05
N ASP A 240 -11.38 29.22 1.11
CA ASP A 240 -10.93 29.57 -0.24
C ASP A 240 -11.95 30.44 -0.97
N CYS A 241 -13.24 30.11 -0.90
CA CYS A 241 -14.30 30.90 -1.52
C CYS A 241 -14.38 32.30 -0.93
N VAL A 242 -14.27 32.43 0.40
CA VAL A 242 -14.28 33.74 1.07
C VAL A 242 -13.08 34.59 0.64
N VAL A 243 -11.89 34.02 0.66
CA VAL A 243 -10.66 34.71 0.22
C VAL A 243 -10.77 35.12 -1.24
N ALA A 244 -11.24 34.21 -2.12
CA ALA A 244 -11.40 34.52 -3.54
C ALA A 244 -12.34 35.69 -3.79
N THR A 245 -13.49 35.74 -3.10
CA THR A 245 -14.43 36.86 -3.22
C THR A 245 -13.84 38.20 -2.72
N LEU A 246 -13.05 38.15 -1.62
CA LEU A 246 -12.36 39.34 -1.11
C LEU A 246 -11.31 39.86 -2.10
N VAL A 247 -10.47 38.98 -2.65
CA VAL A 247 -9.42 39.37 -3.62
C VAL A 247 -10.03 39.97 -4.88
N VAL A 248 -11.11 39.38 -5.40
CA VAL A 248 -11.81 39.91 -6.58
C VAL A 248 -12.46 41.26 -6.27
N SER A 249 -13.10 41.41 -5.11
CA SER A 249 -13.80 42.68 -4.72
C SER A 249 -12.83 43.84 -4.50
N THR A 250 -11.57 43.57 -4.13
CA THR A 250 -10.52 44.61 -4.00
C THR A 250 -9.86 44.98 -5.34
N GLY A 251 -10.26 44.35 -6.45
CA GLY A 251 -9.69 44.62 -7.77
C GLY A 251 -8.30 44.00 -8.01
N LEU A 252 -7.81 43.22 -7.08
CA LEU A 252 -6.49 42.53 -7.18
C LEU A 252 -6.55 41.25 -8.04
N VAL A 253 -7.11 41.37 -9.24
CA VAL A 253 -7.36 40.23 -10.14
C VAL A 253 -6.06 39.51 -10.56
N MET A 254 -4.92 40.19 -10.49
CA MET A 254 -3.61 39.60 -10.84
C MET A 254 -3.01 38.71 -9.74
N LEU A 255 -3.52 38.78 -8.51
CA LEU A 255 -3.06 37.95 -7.39
C LEU A 255 -3.86 36.63 -7.36
N PRO A 256 -3.20 35.46 -7.49
CA PRO A 256 -3.91 34.19 -7.33
C PRO A 256 -4.42 34.05 -5.90
N PRO A 257 -5.74 33.82 -5.70
CA PRO A 257 -6.37 33.74 -4.37
C PRO A 257 -5.75 32.67 -3.47
N THR A 258 -5.19 31.59 -4.08
CA THR A 258 -4.55 30.48 -3.37
C THR A 258 -3.33 30.92 -2.55
N ILE A 259 -2.57 31.93 -3.00
CA ILE A 259 -1.41 32.44 -2.27
C ILE A 259 -1.86 33.17 -1.01
N VAL A 260 -3.00 33.86 -1.07
CA VAL A 260 -3.56 34.60 0.06
C VAL A 260 -4.25 33.64 1.04
N SER A 261 -4.93 32.63 0.55
CA SER A 261 -5.68 31.68 1.39
C SER A 261 -4.77 30.73 2.18
N LEU A 262 -3.57 30.39 1.66
CA LEU A 262 -2.67 29.41 2.28
C LEU A 262 -2.24 29.81 3.71
N PRO A 263 -1.74 31.02 4.00
CA PRO A 263 -1.40 31.41 5.38
C PRO A 263 -2.61 31.35 6.32
N LEU A 264 -3.79 31.71 5.83
CA LEU A 264 -5.02 31.71 6.62
C LEU A 264 -5.47 30.27 6.93
N LYS A 265 -5.38 29.36 5.97
CA LYS A 265 -5.64 27.92 6.17
C LYS A 265 -4.69 27.31 7.21
N LEU A 266 -3.40 27.63 7.12
CA LEU A 266 -2.41 27.16 8.10
C LEU A 266 -2.72 27.69 9.50
N LEU A 267 -3.07 28.97 9.61
CA LEU A 267 -3.44 29.56 10.89
C LEU A 267 -4.65 28.85 11.51
N VAL A 268 -5.73 28.68 10.75
CA VAL A 268 -6.94 27.99 11.21
C VAL A 268 -6.65 26.56 11.61
N PHE A 269 -5.85 25.84 10.80
CA PHE A 269 -5.48 24.45 11.08
C PHE A 269 -4.67 24.31 12.38
N VAL A 270 -3.72 25.21 12.61
CA VAL A 270 -2.89 25.19 13.83
C VAL A 270 -3.73 25.59 15.05
N MET A 271 -4.56 26.64 14.94
CA MET A 271 -5.44 27.07 16.05
C MET A 271 -6.47 26.00 16.44
N ALA A 272 -6.92 25.19 15.49
CA ALA A 272 -7.86 24.09 15.74
C ALA A 272 -7.17 22.81 16.23
N ASP A 273 -5.84 22.81 16.44
CA ASP A 273 -5.06 21.58 16.70
C ASP A 273 -5.37 20.47 15.68
N GLY A 274 -5.32 20.84 14.38
CA GLY A 274 -5.84 20.04 13.27
C GLY A 274 -5.25 18.65 13.17
N TRP A 275 -3.94 18.46 13.42
CA TRP A 275 -3.34 17.12 13.40
C TRP A 275 -3.93 16.19 14.46
N SER A 276 -4.10 16.69 15.67
CA SER A 276 -4.71 15.96 16.78
C SER A 276 -6.16 15.56 16.48
N LEU A 277 -6.93 16.50 15.89
CA LEU A 277 -8.30 16.27 15.46
C LEU A 277 -8.41 15.19 14.39
N VAL A 278 -7.55 15.27 13.37
CA VAL A 278 -7.54 14.27 12.27
C VAL A 278 -7.16 12.89 12.79
N VAL A 279 -6.10 12.78 13.61
CA VAL A 279 -5.67 11.49 14.16
C VAL A 279 -6.73 10.90 15.08
N ARG A 280 -7.36 11.70 15.96
CA ARG A 280 -8.47 11.24 16.80
C ARG A 280 -9.65 10.76 15.95
N GLY A 281 -10.07 11.54 14.96
CA GLY A 281 -11.17 11.14 14.08
C GLY A 281 -10.91 9.87 13.31
N LEU A 282 -9.65 9.63 12.91
CA LEU A 282 -9.24 8.37 12.26
C LEU A 282 -9.28 7.18 13.22
N LEU A 283 -8.77 7.34 14.45
CA LEU A 283 -8.77 6.27 15.45
C LEU A 283 -10.18 5.96 15.96
N ASP A 284 -11.01 6.97 16.17
CA ASP A 284 -12.41 6.81 16.59
C ASP A 284 -13.27 6.15 15.47
N GLY A 285 -12.92 6.41 14.21
CA GLY A 285 -13.59 5.85 13.04
C GLY A 285 -13.29 4.36 12.80
N VAL A 286 -12.28 3.80 13.48
CA VAL A 286 -11.94 2.38 13.42
C VAL A 286 -12.25 1.78 14.79
N ARG A 287 -13.45 1.28 14.97
CA ARG A 287 -13.83 0.65 16.24
C ARG A 287 -13.11 -0.67 16.43
N LEU A 288 -12.33 -0.76 17.50
CA LEU A 288 -11.68 -1.97 17.97
C LEU A 288 -12.67 -2.77 18.82
N ASN A 289 -13.82 -3.18 18.26
CA ASN A 289 -14.69 -4.13 18.96
C ASN A 289 -14.05 -5.53 18.85
N ALA A 290 -12.95 -5.71 19.55
CA ALA A 290 -12.39 -7.01 19.92
C ALA A 290 -12.90 -7.34 21.34
N SER A 291 -14.18 -7.63 21.48
CA SER A 291 -14.75 -8.23 22.70
C SER A 291 -15.64 -9.41 22.30
#